data_3742c8b451f0fd7555b98efeea856274
#
_entry.id   3742c8b451f0fd7555b98efeea856274
#
_cell.length_a   1.000
_cell.length_b   1.000
_cell.length_c   1.000
_cell.angle_alpha   90.00
_cell.angle_beta   90.00
_cell.angle_gamma   90.00
#
_symmetry.space_group_name_H-M   'P 1'
#
loop_
_entity.id
_entity.type
_entity.pdbx_description
1 polymer ?
#
loop_
_entity_poly.entity_id
_entity_poly.type
_entity_poly.pdbx_seq_one_letter_code
_entity_poly.pdbx_strand_id
1 'polypeptide(L)'
;MLKKLLLLSLSAASAGFVLLPPTPPAHAEAAAPPRVRPAAPDALNELKIVFFGSSVPFGQGATDKYGYAARYATLLNRRAAAGQGAAWTTSNISVPGDNTVKVLARWDRDLPPQQGRYVVYALALGNEGIHERGQPMFDQFVRNMKVLIERARTQGMVPVVTNSYTRNDYTAQDYAYIRQLNLLLQGWAVPTVNLLGAVDDGTGHWAAGYWDDALHPNNQGHAELMHAWVPSLFDALRAGKPLPQRQPTAGVRLGRAGALHFVPEALVHPFTQVFSFRSTGRGDLLTLQDSTRTGSLRIGRGGRLTYASALAGVLTTPTSVADGRWHQVMLTHYFARGETILYIDSSRVGSLPERLHTHALTLGGMAAPKGGQFRNWLFYRSGMNADEARALAADSLLRSSLELYAPLDGRRADHDSLANLAQSTNVLTRAGAR
;
A
#
# COMPACT_ATOMS: atom_id res chain seq x y z
N MET A 1 11.61 -13.26 64.22
CA MET A 1 11.88 -12.65 65.55
C MET A 1 11.40 -11.22 65.52
N LEU A 2 10.42 -10.94 66.34
CA LEU A 2 10.16 -9.78 67.22
C LEU A 2 9.88 -8.43 66.51
N LYS A 3 8.92 -7.62 66.92
CA LYS A 3 7.70 -7.70 67.80
C LYS A 3 6.85 -6.44 67.45
N LYS A 4 5.54 -6.62 67.63
CA LYS A 4 4.51 -5.58 67.66
C LYS A 4 4.81 -4.53 68.75
N LEU A 5 4.38 -3.29 68.54
CA LEU A 5 3.84 -2.45 69.65
C LEU A 5 2.66 -1.60 69.17
N LEU A 6 1.52 -1.86 69.83
CA LEU A 6 0.31 -1.05 69.81
C LEU A 6 0.48 0.08 70.84
N LEU A 7 0.02 1.28 70.54
CA LEU A 7 -0.24 2.31 71.53
C LEU A 7 -1.59 2.98 71.24
N LEU A 8 -2.56 2.68 72.09
CA LEU A 8 -3.79 3.45 72.26
C LEU A 8 -3.50 4.73 73.06
N SER A 9 -4.07 5.85 72.63
CA SER A 9 -4.28 6.99 73.51
C SER A 9 -5.70 7.55 73.32
N LEU A 10 -6.45 7.52 74.42
CA LEU A 10 -7.71 8.27 74.61
C LEU A 10 -7.38 9.75 74.69
N SER A 11 -8.23 10.62 74.15
CA SER A 11 -8.35 11.97 74.61
C SER A 11 -9.79 12.51 74.45
N ALA A 12 -10.17 13.25 75.45
CA ALA A 12 -11.49 13.68 75.81
C ALA A 12 -12.10 14.73 74.87
N ALA A 13 -13.44 14.68 74.82
CA ALA A 13 -14.27 15.70 74.17
C ALA A 13 -14.35 16.97 74.99
N SER A 14 -14.06 18.11 74.37
CA SER A 14 -14.44 19.41 74.87
C SER A 14 -15.39 20.11 73.89
N ALA A 15 -16.61 20.36 74.32
CA ALA A 15 -17.63 21.07 73.53
C ALA A 15 -17.29 22.58 73.52
N GLY A 16 -16.93 23.10 72.38
CA GLY A 16 -16.78 24.52 72.12
C GLY A 16 -17.94 25.06 71.33
N PHE A 17 -18.69 25.98 71.83
CA PHE A 17 -19.67 26.77 71.12
C PHE A 17 -18.98 27.61 70.04
N VAL A 18 -19.22 27.38 68.77
CA VAL A 18 -18.75 28.25 67.67
C VAL A 18 -19.92 29.15 67.24
N LEU A 19 -19.76 30.46 67.48
CA LEU A 19 -20.60 31.49 66.86
C LEU A 19 -20.31 31.57 65.36
N LEU A 20 -21.34 31.31 64.59
CA LEU A 20 -21.28 31.47 63.12
C LEU A 20 -21.32 32.95 62.73
N PRO A 21 -20.48 33.44 61.83
CA PRO A 21 -20.55 34.80 61.31
C PRO A 21 -21.78 34.92 60.34
N PRO A 22 -22.30 36.16 60.17
CA PRO A 22 -23.45 36.41 59.33
C PRO A 22 -23.13 36.13 57.86
N THR A 23 -24.05 35.46 57.18
CA THR A 23 -24.00 35.18 55.72
C THR A 23 -24.01 36.48 54.92
N PRO A 24 -23.08 36.67 53.97
CA PRO A 24 -23.12 37.80 53.05
C PRO A 24 -24.30 37.66 52.06
N PRO A 25 -24.85 38.79 51.54
CA PRO A 25 -25.98 38.76 50.62
C PRO A 25 -25.60 38.02 49.34
N ALA A 26 -26.53 37.20 48.82
CA ALA A 26 -26.40 36.50 47.59
C ALA A 26 -26.20 37.47 46.42
N HIS A 27 -25.00 37.47 45.85
CA HIS A 27 -24.77 38.13 44.58
C HIS A 27 -25.54 37.34 43.49
N ALA A 28 -26.42 38.02 42.76
CA ALA A 28 -27.05 37.47 41.59
C ALA A 28 -25.98 37.02 40.60
N GLU A 29 -25.92 35.71 40.38
CA GLU A 29 -25.02 35.09 39.41
C GLU A 29 -25.46 35.55 38.01
N ALA A 30 -24.61 36.35 37.37
CA ALA A 30 -24.85 36.78 35.98
C ALA A 30 -24.94 35.51 35.10
N ALA A 31 -26.06 35.36 34.39
CA ALA A 31 -26.28 34.24 33.47
C ALA A 31 -25.10 34.16 32.48
N ALA A 32 -24.42 33.03 32.49
CA ALA A 32 -23.34 32.77 31.52
C ALA A 32 -23.87 32.94 30.08
N PRO A 33 -23.13 33.58 29.17
CA PRO A 33 -23.55 33.76 27.80
C PRO A 33 -23.84 32.38 27.19
N PRO A 34 -24.85 32.26 26.31
CA PRO A 34 -25.19 30.99 25.69
C PRO A 34 -23.94 30.42 24.98
N ARG A 35 -23.53 29.24 25.36
CA ARG A 35 -22.48 28.48 24.65
C ARG A 35 -22.99 28.27 23.25
N VAL A 36 -22.43 28.99 22.27
CA VAL A 36 -22.61 28.70 20.87
C VAL A 36 -22.12 27.27 20.68
N ARG A 37 -23.03 26.32 20.47
CA ARG A 37 -22.72 24.96 20.09
C ARG A 37 -22.02 25.07 18.74
N PRO A 38 -20.78 24.57 18.57
CA PRO A 38 -20.16 24.56 17.24
C PRO A 38 -21.14 23.85 16.30
N ALA A 39 -21.38 24.47 15.16
CA ALA A 39 -22.18 23.83 14.10
C ALA A 39 -21.65 22.42 13.89
N ALA A 40 -22.55 21.44 13.79
CA ALA A 40 -22.13 20.07 13.44
C ALA A 40 -21.29 20.18 12.17
N PRO A 41 -20.12 19.52 12.12
CA PRO A 41 -19.30 19.54 10.90
C PRO A 41 -20.18 19.10 9.72
N ASP A 42 -20.17 19.88 8.64
CA ASP A 42 -20.86 19.54 7.42
C ASP A 42 -20.54 18.09 7.05
N ALA A 43 -21.58 17.32 6.67
CA ALA A 43 -21.42 15.91 6.38
C ALA A 43 -20.38 15.71 5.26
N LEU A 44 -19.39 14.83 5.49
CA LEU A 44 -18.39 14.51 4.50
C LEU A 44 -19.04 13.87 3.27
N ASN A 45 -18.57 14.23 2.08
CA ASN A 45 -18.98 13.61 0.84
C ASN A 45 -18.31 12.22 0.71
N GLU A 46 -19.09 11.16 0.83
CA GLU A 46 -18.65 9.76 0.78
C GLU A 46 -18.05 9.35 -0.58
N LEU A 47 -18.23 10.15 -1.62
CA LEU A 47 -17.70 9.91 -2.97
C LEU A 47 -16.64 10.96 -3.36
N LYS A 48 -16.01 11.61 -2.38
CA LYS A 48 -14.99 12.62 -2.68
C LYS A 48 -13.62 12.26 -2.11
N ILE A 49 -12.62 12.35 -2.98
CA ILE A 49 -11.20 12.13 -2.68
C ILE A 49 -10.45 13.47 -2.78
N VAL A 50 -9.68 13.81 -1.78
CA VAL A 50 -8.86 15.03 -1.75
C VAL A 50 -7.39 14.64 -1.80
N PHE A 51 -6.67 15.06 -2.84
CA PHE A 51 -5.22 14.94 -2.88
C PHE A 51 -4.59 16.13 -2.15
N PHE A 52 -3.74 15.84 -1.17
CA PHE A 52 -3.09 16.82 -0.32
C PHE A 52 -1.60 16.51 -0.23
N GLY A 53 -0.80 17.18 -1.04
CA GLY A 53 0.60 16.87 -1.20
C GLY A 53 1.42 18.03 -1.76
N SER A 54 2.47 17.68 -2.51
CA SER A 54 3.45 18.61 -3.06
C SER A 54 3.37 18.73 -4.59
N SER A 55 4.50 19.00 -5.25
CA SER A 55 4.58 19.26 -6.70
C SER A 55 4.18 18.06 -7.58
N VAL A 56 4.55 16.83 -7.19
CA VAL A 56 4.27 15.66 -8.03
C VAL A 56 2.78 15.30 -8.06
N PRO A 57 2.04 15.21 -6.93
CA PRO A 57 0.57 15.09 -7.01
C PRO A 57 -0.11 16.31 -7.62
N PHE A 58 0.47 17.52 -7.54
CA PHE A 58 0.00 18.70 -8.26
C PHE A 58 0.06 18.52 -9.78
N GLY A 59 0.97 17.69 -10.29
CA GLY A 59 1.16 17.41 -11.71
C GLY A 59 2.33 18.18 -12.34
N GLN A 60 3.31 18.63 -11.53
CA GLN A 60 4.50 19.29 -12.05
C GLN A 60 5.32 18.33 -12.91
N GLY A 61 5.84 18.82 -14.06
CA GLY A 61 6.50 18.03 -15.08
C GLY A 61 5.55 17.41 -16.11
N ALA A 62 4.24 17.39 -15.84
CA ALA A 62 3.24 16.94 -16.82
C ALA A 62 2.65 18.11 -17.60
N THR A 63 2.33 17.89 -18.88
CA THR A 63 1.58 18.82 -19.73
C THR A 63 0.22 19.12 -19.08
N ASP A 64 -0.15 20.39 -19.02
CA ASP A 64 -1.42 20.88 -18.45
C ASP A 64 -1.68 20.38 -17.01
N LYS A 65 -0.62 20.09 -16.26
CA LYS A 65 -0.69 19.51 -14.91
C LYS A 65 -1.45 18.17 -14.87
N TYR A 66 -1.55 17.47 -16.00
CA TYR A 66 -2.19 16.16 -16.09
C TYR A 66 -1.28 15.05 -15.53
N GLY A 67 -0.91 15.21 -14.23
CA GLY A 67 -0.10 14.30 -13.48
C GLY A 67 -0.86 13.06 -13.00
N TYR A 68 -0.21 12.21 -12.19
CA TYR A 68 -0.77 10.92 -11.78
C TYR A 68 -2.11 11.04 -11.03
N ALA A 69 -2.32 12.09 -10.22
CA ALA A 69 -3.58 12.30 -9.49
C ALA A 69 -4.74 12.58 -10.46
N ALA A 70 -4.53 13.44 -11.46
CA ALA A 70 -5.53 13.73 -12.50
C ALA A 70 -5.77 12.50 -13.41
N ARG A 71 -4.73 11.73 -13.72
CA ARG A 71 -4.84 10.48 -14.49
C ARG A 71 -5.65 9.42 -13.71
N TYR A 72 -5.43 9.32 -12.39
CA TYR A 72 -6.20 8.40 -11.55
C TYR A 72 -7.67 8.83 -11.46
N ALA A 73 -7.96 10.13 -11.33
CA ALA A 73 -9.33 10.66 -11.41
C ALA A 73 -10.00 10.28 -12.74
N THR A 74 -9.29 10.41 -13.86
CA THR A 74 -9.77 9.98 -15.18
C THR A 74 -10.05 8.46 -15.23
N LEU A 75 -9.20 7.64 -14.61
CA LEU A 75 -9.42 6.19 -14.50
C LEU A 75 -10.69 5.89 -13.71
N LEU A 76 -10.91 6.55 -12.58
CA LEU A 76 -12.11 6.39 -11.76
C LEU A 76 -13.38 6.75 -12.55
N ASN A 77 -13.35 7.86 -13.31
CA ASN A 77 -14.46 8.27 -14.17
C ASN A 77 -14.76 7.24 -15.27
N ARG A 78 -13.73 6.68 -15.91
CA ARG A 78 -13.90 5.61 -16.91
C ARG A 78 -14.51 4.35 -16.29
N ARG A 79 -14.07 3.96 -15.09
CA ARG A 79 -14.63 2.82 -14.36
C ARG A 79 -16.11 3.04 -14.03
N ALA A 80 -16.46 4.24 -13.55
CA ALA A 80 -17.86 4.59 -13.27
C ALA A 80 -18.72 4.53 -14.54
N ALA A 81 -18.26 5.10 -15.65
CA ALA A 81 -18.95 5.04 -16.95
C ALA A 81 -19.12 3.61 -17.47
N ALA A 82 -18.22 2.69 -17.14
CA ALA A 82 -18.31 1.27 -17.46
C ALA A 82 -19.11 0.44 -16.43
N GLY A 83 -19.69 1.06 -15.40
CA GLY A 83 -20.42 0.36 -14.32
C GLY A 83 -19.51 -0.47 -13.39
N GLN A 84 -18.19 -0.20 -13.37
CA GLN A 84 -17.20 -0.97 -12.61
C GLN A 84 -16.82 -0.33 -11.26
N GLY A 85 -17.45 0.78 -10.89
CA GLY A 85 -17.16 1.51 -9.65
C GLY A 85 -18.11 2.69 -9.45
N ALA A 86 -17.94 3.39 -8.32
CA ALA A 86 -18.76 4.57 -8.01
C ALA A 86 -18.31 5.80 -8.82
N ALA A 87 -19.20 6.79 -8.94
CA ALA A 87 -18.93 8.07 -9.59
C ALA A 87 -18.15 8.99 -8.63
N TRP A 88 -16.84 8.76 -8.51
CA TRP A 88 -15.94 9.51 -7.64
C TRP A 88 -15.72 10.93 -8.11
N THR A 89 -15.71 11.89 -7.20
CA THR A 89 -15.22 13.24 -7.41
C THR A 89 -13.86 13.42 -6.77
N THR A 90 -13.02 14.27 -7.35
CA THR A 90 -11.68 14.53 -6.81
C THR A 90 -11.42 16.03 -6.69
N SER A 91 -10.69 16.43 -5.66
CA SER A 91 -10.04 17.76 -5.60
C SER A 91 -8.57 17.58 -5.29
N ASN A 92 -7.76 18.49 -5.80
CA ASN A 92 -6.32 18.47 -5.60
C ASN A 92 -5.90 19.81 -5.00
N ILE A 93 -5.56 19.79 -3.70
CA ILE A 93 -5.08 20.95 -2.94
C ILE A 93 -3.58 20.87 -2.68
N SER A 94 -2.87 20.09 -3.49
CA SER A 94 -1.41 19.98 -3.42
C SER A 94 -0.75 21.29 -3.85
N VAL A 95 0.34 21.67 -3.18
CA VAL A 95 1.10 22.88 -3.47
C VAL A 95 2.57 22.51 -3.72
N PRO A 96 3.17 22.92 -4.84
CA PRO A 96 4.58 22.69 -5.13
C PRO A 96 5.50 23.18 -4.00
N GLY A 97 6.50 22.37 -3.64
CA GLY A 97 7.44 22.67 -2.57
C GLY A 97 6.92 22.45 -1.14
N ASP A 98 5.70 21.91 -0.98
CA ASP A 98 5.22 21.53 0.34
C ASP A 98 5.94 20.32 0.89
N ASN A 99 6.11 20.34 2.22
CA ASN A 99 6.56 19.26 3.06
C ASN A 99 5.55 19.03 4.19
N THR A 100 5.84 18.12 5.11
CA THR A 100 4.91 17.79 6.20
C THR A 100 4.60 18.97 7.11
N VAL A 101 5.58 19.86 7.37
CA VAL A 101 5.41 21.05 8.22
C VAL A 101 4.44 22.04 7.57
N LYS A 102 4.64 22.35 6.28
CA LYS A 102 3.77 23.28 5.55
C LYS A 102 2.34 22.74 5.43
N VAL A 103 2.19 21.44 5.16
CA VAL A 103 0.87 20.81 5.10
C VAL A 103 0.16 20.84 6.44
N LEU A 104 0.86 20.59 7.56
CA LEU A 104 0.30 20.73 8.90
C LEU A 104 -0.14 22.17 9.17
N ALA A 105 0.65 23.17 8.79
CA ALA A 105 0.35 24.58 9.03
C ALA A 105 -0.90 25.07 8.28
N ARG A 106 -1.20 24.52 7.10
CA ARG A 106 -2.36 24.91 6.29
C ARG A 106 -3.54 23.92 6.35
N TRP A 107 -3.42 22.89 7.17
CA TRP A 107 -4.39 21.79 7.22
C TRP A 107 -5.81 22.25 7.52
N ASP A 108 -6.00 23.05 8.60
CA ASP A 108 -7.32 23.53 9.04
C ASP A 108 -7.98 24.49 8.03
N ARG A 109 -7.16 25.26 7.31
CA ARG A 109 -7.62 26.19 6.29
C ARG A 109 -8.08 25.49 5.02
N ASP A 110 -7.33 24.46 4.56
CA ASP A 110 -7.44 23.97 3.21
C ASP A 110 -8.20 22.65 3.09
N LEU A 111 -8.07 21.72 4.06
CA LEU A 111 -8.63 20.38 3.93
C LEU A 111 -10.11 20.27 4.34
N PRO A 112 -10.56 20.77 5.53
CA PRO A 112 -11.96 20.66 5.95
C PRO A 112 -12.96 21.27 4.95
N PRO A 113 -12.69 22.43 4.32
CA PRO A 113 -13.59 23.00 3.32
C PRO A 113 -13.81 22.14 2.09
N GLN A 114 -12.94 21.15 1.84
CA GLN A 114 -13.13 20.21 0.73
C GLN A 114 -14.25 19.20 1.00
N GLN A 115 -14.64 18.97 2.24
CA GLN A 115 -15.69 18.02 2.64
C GLN A 115 -15.50 16.59 2.06
N GLY A 116 -14.26 16.19 1.76
CA GLY A 116 -13.97 14.86 1.21
C GLY A 116 -13.89 13.80 2.30
N ARG A 117 -14.54 12.65 2.07
CA ARG A 117 -14.42 11.49 2.96
C ARG A 117 -13.00 10.90 2.97
N TYR A 118 -12.30 10.98 1.85
CA TYR A 118 -10.98 10.40 1.67
C TYR A 118 -9.94 11.49 1.44
N VAL A 119 -8.82 11.40 2.16
CA VAL A 119 -7.66 12.29 1.94
C VAL A 119 -6.43 11.46 1.59
N VAL A 120 -5.80 11.81 0.48
CA VAL A 120 -4.53 11.22 0.04
C VAL A 120 -3.39 12.16 0.45
N TYR A 121 -2.60 11.75 1.43
CA TYR A 121 -1.36 12.44 1.77
C TYR A 121 -0.25 11.96 0.84
N ALA A 122 0.14 12.83 -0.08
CA ALA A 122 1.10 12.54 -1.14
C ALA A 122 2.32 13.45 -1.02
N LEU A 123 3.15 13.18 -0.01
CA LEU A 123 4.33 13.96 0.36
C LEU A 123 5.61 13.16 0.16
N ALA A 124 6.63 13.81 -0.38
CA ALA A 124 7.92 13.21 -0.63
C ALA A 124 8.93 13.58 0.47
N LEU A 125 9.69 12.61 0.93
CA LEU A 125 10.75 12.80 1.93
C LEU A 125 11.83 13.80 1.48
N GLY A 126 12.07 13.92 0.15
CA GLY A 126 13.01 14.89 -0.41
C GLY A 126 12.67 16.34 -0.10
N ASN A 127 11.38 16.68 -0.01
CA ASN A 127 10.96 18.04 0.35
C ASN A 127 11.08 18.35 1.86
N GLU A 128 11.32 17.33 2.67
CA GLU A 128 11.57 17.49 4.10
C GLU A 128 13.00 17.98 4.41
N GLY A 129 13.90 17.92 3.41
CA GLY A 129 15.31 18.26 3.59
C GLY A 129 16.16 17.06 4.02
N ILE A 130 15.81 15.86 3.52
CA ILE A 130 16.55 14.62 3.86
C ILE A 130 17.99 14.68 3.36
N HIS A 131 18.21 15.30 2.18
CA HIS A 131 19.52 15.45 1.57
C HIS A 131 20.48 16.28 2.46
N GLU A 132 20.00 17.39 3.01
CA GLU A 132 20.81 18.33 3.78
C GLU A 132 21.02 17.88 5.23
N ARG A 133 20.04 17.21 5.83
CA ARG A 133 20.00 16.97 7.29
C ARG A 133 19.76 15.53 7.71
N GLY A 134 19.54 14.60 6.77
CA GLY A 134 19.48 13.17 7.03
C GLY A 134 18.44 12.73 8.08
N GLN A 135 18.86 11.89 9.02
CA GLN A 135 17.97 11.23 9.99
C GLN A 135 16.99 12.14 10.75
N PRO A 136 17.37 13.35 11.25
CA PRO A 136 16.40 14.24 11.89
C PRO A 136 15.19 14.59 11.02
N MET A 137 15.37 14.71 9.70
CA MET A 137 14.29 15.01 8.76
C MET A 137 13.43 13.79 8.45
N PHE A 138 14.04 12.61 8.39
CA PHE A 138 13.32 11.35 8.33
C PHE A 138 12.37 11.21 9.54
N ASP A 139 12.89 11.44 10.76
CA ASP A 139 12.11 11.32 11.98
C ASP A 139 11.00 12.39 12.06
N GLN A 140 11.28 13.62 11.60
CA GLN A 140 10.29 14.69 11.49
C GLN A 140 9.16 14.30 10.54
N PHE A 141 9.50 13.81 9.35
CA PHE A 141 8.53 13.32 8.37
C PHE A 141 7.60 12.25 8.98
N VAL A 142 8.20 11.24 9.62
CA VAL A 142 7.45 10.15 10.24
C VAL A 142 6.51 10.65 11.35
N ARG A 143 6.98 11.53 12.23
CA ARG A 143 6.14 12.12 13.29
C ARG A 143 4.99 12.93 12.69
N ASN A 144 5.29 13.81 11.76
CA ASN A 144 4.30 14.71 11.16
C ASN A 144 3.25 13.95 10.34
N MET A 145 3.65 12.93 9.59
CA MET A 145 2.72 12.08 8.86
C MET A 145 1.75 11.35 9.80
N LYS A 146 2.22 10.86 10.96
CA LYS A 146 1.34 10.25 11.97
C LYS A 146 0.33 11.26 12.51
N VAL A 147 0.75 12.52 12.75
CA VAL A 147 -0.16 13.60 13.16
C VAL A 147 -1.20 13.89 12.08
N LEU A 148 -0.80 13.99 10.80
CA LEU A 148 -1.72 14.21 9.67
C LEU A 148 -2.76 13.08 9.56
N ILE A 149 -2.33 11.84 9.68
CA ILE A 149 -3.20 10.65 9.65
C ILE A 149 -4.23 10.72 10.78
N GLU A 150 -3.79 11.01 12.00
CA GLU A 150 -4.67 11.06 13.17
C GLU A 150 -5.66 12.23 13.10
N ARG A 151 -5.21 13.42 12.65
CA ARG A 151 -6.11 14.55 12.43
C ARG A 151 -7.22 14.23 11.43
N ALA A 152 -6.89 13.56 10.32
CA ALA A 152 -7.89 13.15 9.35
C ALA A 152 -8.91 12.18 9.97
N ARG A 153 -8.46 11.19 10.73
CA ARG A 153 -9.33 10.23 11.42
C ARG A 153 -10.26 10.91 12.43
N THR A 154 -9.73 11.83 13.22
CA THR A 154 -10.51 12.60 14.23
C THR A 154 -11.63 13.40 13.57
N GLN A 155 -11.44 13.85 12.33
CA GLN A 155 -12.47 14.53 11.53
C GLN A 155 -13.36 13.55 10.74
N GLY A 156 -13.26 12.25 10.99
CA GLY A 156 -14.03 11.22 10.30
C GLY A 156 -13.56 10.92 8.89
N MET A 157 -12.42 11.45 8.44
CA MET A 157 -11.86 11.15 7.11
C MET A 157 -11.10 9.83 7.12
N VAL A 158 -10.98 9.20 5.95
CA VAL A 158 -10.16 8.01 5.71
C VAL A 158 -8.85 8.45 5.03
N PRO A 159 -7.72 8.45 5.75
CA PRO A 159 -6.43 8.76 5.17
C PRO A 159 -5.89 7.61 4.32
N VAL A 160 -5.29 7.95 3.18
CA VAL A 160 -4.48 7.10 2.31
C VAL A 160 -3.12 7.76 2.17
N VAL A 161 -2.03 7.01 2.16
CA VAL A 161 -0.67 7.56 2.09
C VAL A 161 0.07 7.00 0.89
N THR A 162 0.70 7.85 0.09
CA THR A 162 1.69 7.39 -0.88
C THR A 162 3.07 7.33 -0.22
N ASN A 163 3.90 6.37 -0.61
CA ASN A 163 5.31 6.43 -0.24
C ASN A 163 6.05 7.52 -1.06
N SER A 164 7.32 7.74 -0.71
CA SER A 164 8.21 8.60 -1.51
C SER A 164 8.64 7.89 -2.79
N TYR A 165 8.86 8.68 -3.82
CA TYR A 165 9.41 8.28 -5.11
C TYR A 165 10.89 8.69 -5.23
N THR A 166 11.54 8.31 -6.32
CA THR A 166 12.94 8.64 -6.65
C THR A 166 13.11 10.10 -7.09
N ARG A 167 14.36 10.59 -7.08
CA ARG A 167 14.77 11.90 -7.61
C ARG A 167 16.22 11.81 -8.09
N ASN A 168 16.57 12.54 -9.17
CA ASN A 168 17.92 12.49 -9.72
C ASN A 168 18.98 13.24 -8.88
N ASP A 169 18.55 13.97 -7.85
CA ASP A 169 19.44 14.63 -6.88
C ASP A 169 19.73 13.77 -5.63
N TYR A 170 19.16 12.56 -5.53
CA TYR A 170 19.40 11.70 -4.39
C TYR A 170 20.79 11.05 -4.42
N THR A 171 21.42 11.01 -3.25
CA THR A 171 22.59 10.17 -2.98
C THR A 171 22.16 8.74 -2.62
N ALA A 172 23.12 7.82 -2.57
CA ALA A 172 22.87 6.46 -2.08
C ALA A 172 22.31 6.43 -0.64
N GLN A 173 22.71 7.40 0.20
CA GLN A 173 22.19 7.54 1.57
C GLN A 173 20.75 8.02 1.57
N ASP A 174 20.39 8.99 0.74
CA ASP A 174 19.01 9.46 0.60
C ASP A 174 18.11 8.32 0.13
N TYR A 175 18.57 7.56 -0.85
CA TYR A 175 17.85 6.38 -1.34
C TYR A 175 17.67 5.31 -0.25
N ALA A 176 18.65 5.13 0.65
CA ALA A 176 18.49 4.24 1.79
C ALA A 176 17.35 4.69 2.71
N TYR A 177 17.22 6.00 2.98
CA TYR A 177 16.07 6.55 3.72
C TYR A 177 14.74 6.34 3.00
N ILE A 178 14.70 6.52 1.67
CA ILE A 178 13.48 6.29 0.89
C ILE A 178 13.04 4.82 1.01
N ARG A 179 13.95 3.86 0.88
CA ARG A 179 13.65 2.42 1.03
C ARG A 179 13.22 2.08 2.46
N GLN A 180 13.88 2.67 3.47
CA GLN A 180 13.49 2.50 4.87
C GLN A 180 12.08 3.01 5.13
N LEU A 181 11.73 4.20 4.63
CA LEU A 181 10.38 4.77 4.73
C LEU A 181 9.35 3.89 4.05
N ASN A 182 9.66 3.37 2.85
CA ASN A 182 8.77 2.47 2.12
C ASN A 182 8.39 1.24 2.95
N LEU A 183 9.36 0.59 3.58
CA LEU A 183 9.09 -0.55 4.48
C LEU A 183 8.34 -0.12 5.75
N LEU A 184 8.68 1.01 6.34
CA LEU A 184 8.04 1.52 7.55
C LEU A 184 6.54 1.77 7.33
N LEU A 185 6.18 2.35 6.19
CA LEU A 185 4.78 2.62 5.82
C LEU A 185 3.93 1.35 5.72
N GLN A 186 4.51 0.21 5.34
CA GLN A 186 3.80 -1.07 5.28
C GLN A 186 3.25 -1.51 6.64
N GLY A 187 3.89 -1.09 7.74
CA GLY A 187 3.46 -1.38 9.11
C GLY A 187 2.38 -0.42 9.64
N TRP A 188 2.08 0.68 8.94
CA TRP A 188 1.10 1.66 9.40
C TRP A 188 -0.34 1.16 9.17
N ALA A 189 -1.23 1.52 10.09
CA ALA A 189 -2.65 1.12 10.00
C ALA A 189 -3.44 2.01 9.03
N VAL A 190 -2.92 2.26 7.83
CA VAL A 190 -3.56 3.03 6.75
C VAL A 190 -3.34 2.35 5.41
N PRO A 191 -4.25 2.52 4.44
CA PRO A 191 -4.01 2.15 3.06
C PRO A 191 -2.82 2.93 2.48
N THR A 192 -1.95 2.24 1.75
CA THR A 192 -0.74 2.85 1.18
C THR A 192 -0.56 2.50 -0.29
N VAL A 193 0.12 3.40 -1.03
CA VAL A 193 0.45 3.22 -2.46
C VAL A 193 1.96 3.29 -2.65
N ASN A 194 2.54 2.30 -3.32
CA ASN A 194 3.98 2.21 -3.59
C ASN A 194 4.31 2.86 -4.93
N LEU A 195 4.58 4.17 -4.91
CA LEU A 195 5.02 4.93 -6.07
C LEU A 195 6.50 4.68 -6.42
N LEU A 196 7.33 4.30 -5.45
CA LEU A 196 8.75 4.04 -5.66
C LEU A 196 8.96 2.98 -6.74
N GLY A 197 8.29 1.84 -6.62
CA GLY A 197 8.45 0.72 -7.54
C GLY A 197 7.92 0.96 -8.96
N ALA A 198 7.31 2.13 -9.24
CA ALA A 198 6.84 2.46 -10.58
C ALA A 198 7.94 3.08 -11.46
N VAL A 199 8.84 3.86 -10.88
CA VAL A 199 9.76 4.76 -11.62
C VAL A 199 11.22 4.67 -11.18
N ASP A 200 11.53 3.82 -10.20
CA ASP A 200 12.89 3.63 -9.65
C ASP A 200 13.81 2.91 -10.64
N ASP A 201 14.99 3.46 -10.89
CA ASP A 201 16.03 2.81 -11.68
C ASP A 201 16.81 1.72 -10.91
N GLY A 202 16.56 1.59 -9.60
CA GLY A 202 17.23 0.67 -8.68
C GLY A 202 18.39 1.30 -7.91
N THR A 203 18.72 2.56 -8.18
CA THR A 203 19.77 3.31 -7.49
C THR A 203 19.24 4.55 -6.75
N GLY A 204 17.95 4.84 -6.89
CA GLY A 204 17.29 5.98 -6.26
C GLY A 204 16.98 7.12 -7.23
N HIS A 205 17.30 6.95 -8.51
CA HIS A 205 17.03 7.93 -9.55
C HIS A 205 15.80 7.54 -10.37
N TRP A 206 15.31 8.49 -11.15
CA TRP A 206 14.26 8.22 -12.13
C TRP A 206 14.75 7.29 -13.23
N ALA A 207 13.94 6.32 -13.60
CA ALA A 207 14.20 5.52 -14.80
C ALA A 207 14.39 6.42 -16.02
N ALA A 208 15.35 6.09 -16.90
CA ALA A 208 15.69 6.89 -18.08
C ALA A 208 14.49 7.14 -18.99
N GLY A 209 14.23 8.41 -19.31
CA GLY A 209 13.10 8.83 -20.14
C GLY A 209 11.78 9.09 -19.38
N TYR A 210 11.76 8.96 -18.04
CA TYR A 210 10.55 9.11 -17.22
C TYR A 210 10.54 10.39 -16.35
N TRP A 211 11.46 11.31 -16.56
CA TRP A 211 11.59 12.54 -15.80
C TRP A 211 11.66 13.77 -16.71
N ASP A 212 11.22 14.91 -16.18
CA ASP A 212 11.24 16.23 -16.80
C ASP A 212 12.45 17.02 -16.32
N ASP A 213 12.64 17.08 -15.02
CA ASP A 213 13.81 17.63 -14.33
C ASP A 213 14.30 16.69 -13.22
N ALA A 214 15.32 17.09 -12.46
CA ALA A 214 15.89 16.27 -11.41
C ALA A 214 14.86 15.84 -10.34
N LEU A 215 13.78 16.62 -10.13
CA LEU A 215 12.82 16.47 -9.05
C LEU A 215 11.49 15.90 -9.49
N HIS A 216 11.14 16.01 -10.79
CA HIS A 216 9.79 15.79 -11.27
C HIS A 216 9.73 14.79 -12.43
N PRO A 217 8.71 13.92 -12.44
CA PRO A 217 8.45 13.04 -13.56
C PRO A 217 7.84 13.81 -14.73
N ASN A 218 8.12 13.37 -15.95
CA ASN A 218 7.44 13.83 -17.15
C ASN A 218 6.08 13.12 -17.34
N ASN A 219 5.43 13.31 -18.49
CA ASN A 219 4.16 12.67 -18.81
C ASN A 219 4.18 11.14 -18.67
N GLN A 220 5.28 10.49 -19.08
CA GLN A 220 5.43 9.03 -18.98
C GLN A 220 5.63 8.60 -17.53
N GLY A 221 6.48 9.32 -16.77
CA GLY A 221 6.69 9.04 -15.35
C GLY A 221 5.39 9.19 -14.55
N HIS A 222 4.60 10.22 -14.81
CA HIS A 222 3.28 10.36 -14.19
C HIS A 222 2.30 9.25 -14.57
N ALA A 223 2.37 8.71 -15.79
CA ALA A 223 1.56 7.56 -16.19
C ALA A 223 1.95 6.31 -15.38
N GLU A 224 3.25 6.04 -15.22
CA GLU A 224 3.73 4.92 -14.41
C GLU A 224 3.33 5.06 -12.93
N LEU A 225 3.47 6.25 -12.35
CA LEU A 225 3.00 6.51 -10.98
C LEU A 225 1.49 6.22 -10.82
N MET A 226 0.67 6.53 -11.85
CA MET A 226 -0.76 6.21 -11.84
C MET A 226 -0.99 4.70 -11.90
N HIS A 227 -0.20 3.94 -12.66
CA HIS A 227 -0.35 2.49 -12.75
C HIS A 227 -0.06 1.75 -11.42
N ALA A 228 0.63 2.40 -10.47
CA ALA A 228 0.84 1.86 -9.12
C ALA A 228 -0.42 1.90 -8.22
N TRP A 229 -1.48 2.56 -8.64
CA TRP A 229 -2.73 2.63 -7.89
C TRP A 229 -3.62 1.41 -8.19
N VAL A 230 -4.22 0.83 -7.14
CA VAL A 230 -5.28 -0.15 -7.30
C VAL A 230 -6.53 0.58 -7.83
N PRO A 231 -7.06 0.22 -9.00
CA PRO A 231 -8.16 0.97 -9.62
C PRO A 231 -9.42 1.06 -8.76
N SER A 232 -9.74 0.01 -8.01
CA SER A 232 -10.91 -0.06 -7.12
C SER A 232 -10.61 0.23 -5.65
N LEU A 233 -9.45 0.82 -5.32
CA LEU A 233 -9.08 1.07 -3.93
C LEU A 233 -10.19 1.78 -3.14
N PHE A 234 -10.70 2.89 -3.65
CA PHE A 234 -11.71 3.69 -2.95
C PHE A 234 -13.08 3.00 -2.92
N ASP A 235 -13.44 2.20 -3.93
CA ASP A 235 -14.64 1.37 -3.91
C ASP A 235 -14.54 0.32 -2.78
N ALA A 236 -13.38 -0.31 -2.61
CA ALA A 236 -13.12 -1.26 -1.55
C ALA A 236 -13.15 -0.60 -0.16
N LEU A 237 -12.54 0.59 -0.01
CA LEU A 237 -12.57 1.35 1.25
C LEU A 237 -14.00 1.78 1.61
N ARG A 238 -14.78 2.24 0.64
CA ARG A 238 -16.19 2.59 0.83
C ARG A 238 -17.03 1.38 1.24
N ALA A 239 -16.73 0.22 0.70
CA ALA A 239 -17.37 -1.05 1.10
C ALA A 239 -16.90 -1.55 2.48
N GLY A 240 -16.03 -0.81 3.19
CA GLY A 240 -15.53 -1.18 4.51
C GLY A 240 -14.52 -2.33 4.50
N LYS A 241 -13.88 -2.65 3.36
CA LYS A 241 -12.83 -3.67 3.32
C LYS A 241 -11.69 -3.30 4.28
N PRO A 242 -11.36 -4.18 5.24
CA PRO A 242 -10.33 -3.90 6.23
C PRO A 242 -8.94 -3.90 5.59
N LEU A 243 -7.97 -3.32 6.29
CA LEU A 243 -6.56 -3.52 5.94
C LEU A 243 -6.21 -5.00 5.96
N PRO A 244 -5.55 -5.51 4.90
CA PRO A 244 -5.15 -6.91 4.84
C PRO A 244 -4.25 -7.31 6.00
N GLN A 245 -4.51 -8.48 6.54
CA GLN A 245 -3.67 -9.11 7.56
C GLN A 245 -3.30 -10.51 7.13
N ARG A 246 -2.05 -10.93 7.42
CA ARG A 246 -1.59 -12.27 7.11
C ARG A 246 -2.52 -13.30 7.75
N GLN A 247 -3.00 -14.21 6.91
CA GLN A 247 -3.85 -15.32 7.35
C GLN A 247 -3.04 -16.61 7.40
N PRO A 248 -3.13 -17.39 8.49
CA PRO A 248 -2.56 -18.71 8.52
C PRO A 248 -3.26 -19.61 7.50
N THR A 249 -2.49 -20.40 6.76
CA THR A 249 -3.04 -21.31 5.75
C THR A 249 -2.16 -22.54 5.56
N ALA A 250 -2.79 -23.70 5.45
CA ALA A 250 -2.13 -24.94 5.06
C ALA A 250 -1.87 -25.01 3.55
N GLY A 251 -2.46 -24.11 2.78
CA GLY A 251 -2.43 -24.09 1.32
C GLY A 251 -3.44 -25.05 0.69
N VAL A 252 -3.59 -24.92 -0.62
CA VAL A 252 -4.49 -25.74 -1.44
C VAL A 252 -3.71 -26.53 -2.49
N ARG A 253 -4.25 -27.68 -2.89
CA ARG A 253 -3.79 -28.41 -4.06
C ARG A 253 -4.51 -27.88 -5.28
N LEU A 254 -3.74 -27.41 -6.28
CA LEU A 254 -4.25 -26.99 -7.57
C LEU A 254 -3.88 -28.05 -8.60
N GLY A 255 -4.84 -28.87 -8.97
CA GLY A 255 -4.73 -29.90 -10.02
C GLY A 255 -5.46 -29.47 -11.29
N ARG A 256 -5.74 -30.46 -12.15
CA ARG A 256 -6.29 -30.27 -13.50
C ARG A 256 -7.57 -29.42 -13.59
N ALA A 257 -8.42 -29.47 -12.55
CA ALA A 257 -9.69 -28.72 -12.48
C ALA A 257 -9.62 -27.53 -11.48
N GLY A 258 -8.43 -27.16 -11.00
CA GLY A 258 -8.28 -26.21 -9.90
C GLY A 258 -7.42 -24.99 -10.21
N ALA A 259 -7.13 -24.70 -11.49
CA ALA A 259 -6.41 -23.48 -11.84
C ALA A 259 -7.16 -22.25 -11.38
N LEU A 260 -6.41 -21.27 -10.88
CA LEU A 260 -6.93 -19.97 -10.45
C LEU A 260 -6.55 -18.90 -11.46
N HIS A 261 -7.51 -18.09 -11.83
CA HIS A 261 -7.35 -17.06 -12.84
C HIS A 261 -7.55 -15.67 -12.26
N PHE A 262 -6.58 -14.80 -12.46
CA PHE A 262 -6.59 -13.41 -12.02
C PHE A 262 -6.39 -12.49 -13.22
N VAL A 263 -7.33 -11.55 -13.40
CA VAL A 263 -7.28 -10.50 -14.41
C VAL A 263 -7.16 -9.18 -13.67
N PRO A 264 -6.03 -8.46 -13.74
CA PRO A 264 -5.91 -7.13 -13.15
C PRO A 264 -6.97 -6.17 -13.70
N GLU A 265 -7.45 -5.24 -12.85
CA GLU A 265 -8.60 -4.36 -13.16
C GLU A 265 -8.35 -3.34 -14.30
N ALA A 266 -7.12 -3.06 -14.63
CA ALA A 266 -6.72 -2.11 -15.68
C ALA A 266 -5.32 -2.46 -16.17
N LEU A 267 -4.82 -1.68 -17.13
CA LEU A 267 -3.46 -1.82 -17.63
C LEU A 267 -2.45 -1.90 -16.48
N VAL A 268 -1.61 -2.92 -16.54
CA VAL A 268 -0.54 -3.17 -15.58
C VAL A 268 0.79 -2.93 -16.28
N HIS A 269 1.58 -2.03 -15.71
CA HIS A 269 2.97 -1.81 -16.10
C HIS A 269 3.92 -2.33 -15.02
N PRO A 270 4.14 -1.61 -13.87
CA PRO A 270 4.91 -2.22 -12.80
C PRO A 270 4.04 -3.25 -12.07
N PHE A 271 4.59 -4.41 -11.79
CA PHE A 271 3.93 -5.38 -10.94
C PHE A 271 4.91 -6.24 -10.16
N THR A 272 4.44 -6.79 -9.08
CA THR A 272 5.10 -7.88 -8.38
C THR A 272 4.07 -8.95 -8.07
N GLN A 273 4.41 -10.17 -8.44
CA GLN A 273 3.60 -11.32 -8.15
C GLN A 273 4.36 -12.26 -7.23
N VAL A 274 3.69 -12.71 -6.16
CA VAL A 274 4.28 -13.57 -5.12
C VAL A 274 3.34 -14.73 -4.82
N PHE A 275 3.87 -15.91 -4.66
CA PHE A 275 3.17 -17.06 -4.07
C PHE A 275 4.15 -18.01 -3.42
N SER A 276 3.66 -18.84 -2.49
CA SER A 276 4.44 -19.96 -2.00
C SER A 276 3.91 -21.26 -2.59
N PHE A 277 4.83 -22.17 -2.89
CA PHE A 277 4.50 -23.50 -3.36
C PHE A 277 5.31 -24.56 -2.62
N ARG A 278 4.81 -25.80 -2.66
CA ARG A 278 5.51 -27.00 -2.17
C ARG A 278 5.26 -28.13 -3.14
N SER A 279 6.33 -28.79 -3.63
CA SER A 279 6.21 -29.91 -4.58
C SER A 279 7.44 -30.83 -4.54
N THR A 280 7.27 -32.08 -4.96
CA THR A 280 8.35 -33.01 -5.30
C THR A 280 8.39 -33.34 -6.79
N GLY A 281 7.43 -32.79 -7.57
CA GLY A 281 7.25 -33.04 -8.99
C GLY A 281 7.59 -31.85 -9.87
N ARG A 282 7.63 -32.11 -11.18
CA ARG A 282 7.76 -31.09 -12.24
C ARG A 282 6.39 -30.59 -12.68
N GLY A 283 6.34 -29.40 -13.24
CA GLY A 283 5.12 -28.83 -13.81
C GLY A 283 5.09 -27.32 -13.78
N ASP A 284 4.04 -26.76 -14.34
CA ASP A 284 3.82 -25.33 -14.42
C ASP A 284 3.21 -24.83 -13.08
N LEU A 285 3.77 -23.74 -12.57
CA LEU A 285 3.29 -23.11 -11.32
C LEU A 285 2.39 -21.92 -11.65
N LEU A 286 2.84 -21.07 -12.57
CA LEU A 286 2.13 -19.85 -12.96
C LEU A 286 2.35 -19.60 -14.46
N THR A 287 1.31 -19.11 -15.14
CA THR A 287 1.41 -18.52 -16.47
C THR A 287 1.04 -17.04 -16.41
N LEU A 288 1.77 -16.22 -17.18
CA LEU A 288 1.52 -14.79 -17.36
C LEU A 288 1.19 -14.57 -18.83
N GLN A 289 0.02 -14.02 -19.09
CA GLN A 289 -0.39 -13.71 -20.46
C GLN A 289 -0.07 -12.25 -20.76
N ASP A 290 0.84 -12.05 -21.71
CA ASP A 290 1.21 -10.76 -22.25
C ASP A 290 0.68 -10.64 -23.67
N SER A 291 0.00 -9.56 -24.01
CA SER A 291 -0.60 -9.29 -25.32
C SER A 291 -0.87 -10.53 -26.20
N THR A 292 0.15 -11.03 -26.90
CA THR A 292 0.06 -12.20 -27.80
C THR A 292 0.88 -13.41 -27.35
N ARG A 293 1.63 -13.31 -26.26
CA ARG A 293 2.57 -14.33 -25.80
C ARG A 293 2.33 -14.71 -24.36
N THR A 294 2.85 -15.86 -23.95
CA THR A 294 2.72 -16.36 -22.58
C THR A 294 4.08 -16.60 -21.98
N GLY A 295 4.34 -15.95 -20.85
CA GLY A 295 5.44 -16.29 -19.95
C GLY A 295 5.03 -17.35 -18.94
N SER A 296 5.98 -18.10 -18.37
CA SER A 296 5.68 -19.14 -17.39
C SER A 296 6.74 -19.26 -16.29
N LEU A 297 6.27 -19.59 -15.10
CA LEU A 297 7.08 -20.10 -13.99
C LEU A 297 6.80 -21.60 -13.86
N ARG A 298 7.84 -22.45 -13.96
CA ARG A 298 7.69 -23.91 -13.94
C ARG A 298 8.82 -24.60 -13.19
N ILE A 299 8.56 -25.76 -12.66
CA ILE A 299 9.58 -26.68 -12.18
C ILE A 299 10.00 -27.58 -13.35
N GLY A 300 11.24 -27.40 -13.82
CA GLY A 300 11.83 -28.10 -14.95
C GLY A 300 12.62 -29.35 -14.58
N ARG A 301 13.54 -29.75 -15.46
CA ARG A 301 14.48 -30.85 -15.24
C ARG A 301 15.36 -30.58 -14.03
N GLY A 302 15.67 -31.59 -13.24
CA GLY A 302 16.47 -31.46 -12.01
C GLY A 302 15.74 -30.72 -10.89
N GLY A 303 14.42 -30.53 -10.97
CA GLY A 303 13.62 -29.88 -9.94
C GLY A 303 13.86 -28.36 -9.81
N ARG A 304 14.50 -27.73 -10.80
CA ARG A 304 14.84 -26.31 -10.78
C ARG A 304 13.64 -25.46 -11.20
N LEU A 305 13.45 -24.31 -10.52
CA LEU A 305 12.49 -23.31 -10.96
C LEU A 305 13.04 -22.57 -12.19
N THR A 306 12.20 -22.43 -13.18
CA THR A 306 12.51 -21.72 -14.42
C THR A 306 11.43 -20.66 -14.66
N TYR A 307 11.82 -19.41 -14.87
CA TYR A 307 11.01 -18.38 -15.50
C TYR A 307 11.34 -18.32 -16.99
N ALA A 308 10.41 -18.68 -17.83
CA ALA A 308 10.50 -18.48 -19.27
C ALA A 308 9.68 -17.22 -19.61
N SER A 309 10.38 -16.16 -20.02
CA SER A 309 9.76 -14.91 -20.41
C SER A 309 8.93 -15.06 -21.68
N ALA A 310 7.87 -14.27 -21.81
CA ALA A 310 7.15 -14.10 -23.05
C ALA A 310 8.02 -13.43 -24.16
N LEU A 311 9.04 -12.64 -23.79
CA LEU A 311 9.76 -11.75 -24.69
C LEU A 311 11.28 -11.98 -24.75
N ALA A 312 11.94 -12.27 -23.62
CA ALA A 312 13.35 -11.96 -23.45
C ALA A 312 14.28 -13.12 -23.03
N GLY A 313 13.80 -14.34 -22.84
CA GLY A 313 14.66 -15.48 -22.48
C GLY A 313 14.25 -16.22 -21.20
N VAL A 314 15.23 -16.81 -20.50
CA VAL A 314 14.97 -17.75 -19.42
C VAL A 314 15.87 -17.49 -18.22
N LEU A 315 15.29 -17.52 -17.02
CA LEU A 315 16.01 -17.56 -15.73
C LEU A 315 15.77 -18.91 -15.08
N THR A 316 16.82 -19.52 -14.52
CA THR A 316 16.70 -20.82 -13.85
C THR A 316 17.47 -20.79 -12.52
N THR A 317 16.86 -21.33 -11.46
CA THR A 317 17.50 -21.42 -10.14
C THR A 317 18.72 -22.37 -10.19
N PRO A 318 19.79 -22.08 -9.43
CA PRO A 318 20.97 -22.93 -9.39
C PRO A 318 20.69 -24.30 -8.75
N THR A 319 19.76 -24.34 -7.78
CA THR A 319 19.41 -25.54 -7.02
C THR A 319 17.98 -26.02 -7.31
N SER A 320 17.69 -27.26 -6.93
CA SER A 320 16.35 -27.83 -6.95
C SER A 320 15.46 -27.17 -5.91
N VAL A 321 14.20 -26.93 -6.27
CA VAL A 321 13.10 -26.48 -5.39
C VAL A 321 11.99 -27.53 -5.30
N ALA A 322 12.21 -28.72 -5.89
CA ALA A 322 11.28 -29.85 -5.84
C ALA A 322 11.66 -30.84 -4.71
N ASP A 323 11.85 -30.31 -3.51
CA ASP A 323 12.34 -31.02 -2.33
C ASP A 323 11.24 -31.31 -1.28
N GLY A 324 9.98 -30.95 -1.60
CA GLY A 324 8.84 -31.12 -0.71
C GLY A 324 8.72 -30.06 0.40
N ARG A 325 9.56 -29.05 0.41
CA ARG A 325 9.49 -27.91 1.33
C ARG A 325 8.69 -26.76 0.72
N TRP A 326 8.30 -25.82 1.56
CA TRP A 326 7.70 -24.58 1.09
C TRP A 326 8.79 -23.64 0.57
N HIS A 327 8.60 -23.15 -0.67
CA HIS A 327 9.39 -22.13 -1.31
C HIS A 327 8.51 -20.93 -1.66
N GLN A 328 9.05 -19.72 -1.54
CA GLN A 328 8.39 -18.50 -1.98
C GLN A 328 9.01 -18.00 -3.28
N VAL A 329 8.18 -17.82 -4.29
CA VAL A 329 8.57 -17.17 -5.55
C VAL A 329 8.11 -15.72 -5.52
N MET A 330 8.98 -14.81 -5.91
CA MET A 330 8.63 -13.44 -6.25
C MET A 330 9.17 -13.14 -7.65
N LEU A 331 8.27 -12.74 -8.55
CA LEU A 331 8.59 -12.20 -9.86
C LEU A 331 8.18 -10.72 -9.86
N THR A 332 9.14 -9.82 -9.94
CA THR A 332 8.91 -8.38 -9.94
C THR A 332 9.30 -7.78 -11.28
N HIS A 333 8.41 -6.96 -11.82
CA HIS A 333 8.56 -6.30 -13.10
C HIS A 333 8.54 -4.78 -12.92
N TYR A 334 9.56 -4.12 -13.47
CA TYR A 334 9.71 -2.67 -13.52
C TYR A 334 9.58 -2.21 -14.96
N PHE A 335 8.39 -1.78 -15.35
CA PHE A 335 8.13 -1.39 -16.75
C PHE A 335 8.99 -0.21 -17.19
N ALA A 336 9.07 0.85 -16.39
CA ALA A 336 9.88 2.04 -16.70
C ALA A 336 11.35 1.67 -16.94
N ARG A 337 11.91 0.82 -16.07
CA ARG A 337 13.29 0.34 -16.17
C ARG A 337 13.49 -0.72 -17.26
N GLY A 338 12.40 -1.37 -17.70
CA GLY A 338 12.46 -2.46 -18.66
C GLY A 338 13.15 -3.69 -18.10
N GLU A 339 12.81 -4.11 -16.88
CA GLU A 339 13.47 -5.24 -16.19
C GLU A 339 12.47 -6.09 -15.42
N THR A 340 12.60 -7.40 -15.57
CA THR A 340 11.94 -8.40 -14.71
C THR A 340 12.98 -9.15 -13.90
N ILE A 341 12.78 -9.24 -12.58
CA ILE A 341 13.69 -9.92 -11.65
C ILE A 341 12.97 -11.09 -10.99
N LEU A 342 13.64 -12.24 -10.96
CA LEU A 342 13.16 -13.43 -10.26
C LEU A 342 13.89 -13.60 -8.92
N TYR A 343 13.11 -13.83 -7.85
CA TYR A 343 13.60 -14.23 -6.54
C TYR A 343 13.00 -15.57 -6.13
N ILE A 344 13.77 -16.36 -5.40
CA ILE A 344 13.35 -17.57 -4.69
C ILE A 344 13.83 -17.48 -3.24
N ASP A 345 12.92 -17.60 -2.27
CA ASP A 345 13.22 -17.52 -0.83
C ASP A 345 14.10 -16.30 -0.47
N SER A 346 13.75 -15.11 -0.99
CA SER A 346 14.49 -13.85 -0.93
C SER A 346 15.80 -13.77 -1.73
N SER A 347 16.32 -14.86 -2.25
CA SER A 347 17.55 -14.88 -3.05
C SER A 347 17.26 -14.46 -4.50
N ARG A 348 17.98 -13.46 -5.00
CA ARG A 348 17.88 -13.03 -6.40
C ARG A 348 18.47 -14.11 -7.32
N VAL A 349 17.66 -14.63 -8.24
CA VAL A 349 18.07 -15.62 -9.26
C VAL A 349 18.72 -14.92 -10.44
N GLY A 350 18.14 -13.82 -10.89
CA GLY A 350 18.62 -13.04 -12.01
C GLY A 350 17.56 -12.06 -12.51
N SER A 351 17.86 -11.41 -13.64
CA SER A 351 16.92 -10.50 -14.30
C SER A 351 16.97 -10.64 -15.82
N LEU A 352 15.87 -10.26 -16.48
CA LEU A 352 15.72 -10.18 -17.93
C LEU A 352 15.35 -8.76 -18.34
N PRO A 353 15.90 -8.26 -19.46
CA PRO A 353 15.51 -6.98 -20.04
C PRO A 353 14.22 -7.15 -20.83
N GLU A 354 13.09 -6.70 -20.29
CA GLU A 354 11.79 -6.83 -20.93
C GLU A 354 10.80 -5.77 -20.45
N ARG A 355 9.80 -5.46 -21.28
CA ARG A 355 8.62 -4.68 -20.92
C ARG A 355 7.37 -5.49 -21.19
N LEU A 356 6.69 -5.90 -20.14
CA LEU A 356 5.51 -6.75 -20.19
C LEU A 356 4.23 -5.91 -20.06
N HIS A 357 3.23 -6.26 -20.86
CA HIS A 357 1.85 -5.79 -20.75
C HIS A 357 0.96 -6.92 -20.25
N THR A 358 1.25 -7.41 -19.07
CA THR A 358 0.55 -8.54 -18.47
C THR A 358 -0.92 -8.21 -18.22
N HIS A 359 -1.84 -8.98 -18.79
CA HIS A 359 -3.27 -8.78 -18.65
C HIS A 359 -4.00 -9.94 -17.97
N ALA A 360 -3.37 -11.10 -17.80
CA ALA A 360 -3.94 -12.20 -17.05
C ALA A 360 -2.84 -13.10 -16.47
N LEU A 361 -3.15 -13.69 -15.32
CA LEU A 361 -2.28 -14.64 -14.63
C LEU A 361 -3.10 -15.90 -14.28
N THR A 362 -2.49 -17.07 -14.45
CA THR A 362 -3.11 -18.34 -14.06
C THR A 362 -2.17 -19.12 -13.17
N LEU A 363 -2.59 -19.40 -11.95
CA LEU A 363 -1.86 -20.19 -10.95
C LEU A 363 -2.34 -21.65 -10.97
N GLY A 364 -1.41 -22.60 -11.07
CA GLY A 364 -1.72 -24.03 -11.20
C GLY A 364 -2.21 -24.43 -12.59
N GLY A 365 -3.07 -25.43 -12.68
CA GLY A 365 -3.66 -25.89 -13.93
C GLY A 365 -3.27 -27.29 -14.34
N MET A 366 -3.53 -27.66 -15.62
CA MET A 366 -3.38 -29.03 -16.14
C MET A 366 -1.95 -29.56 -16.05
N ALA A 367 -0.97 -28.69 -16.21
CA ALA A 367 0.44 -29.02 -16.13
C ALA A 367 1.06 -28.75 -14.75
N ALA A 368 0.23 -28.45 -13.73
CA ALA A 368 0.73 -28.24 -12.38
C ALA A 368 1.44 -29.50 -11.84
N PRO A 369 2.47 -29.34 -10.97
CA PRO A 369 3.19 -30.45 -10.40
C PRO A 369 2.24 -31.41 -9.66
N LYS A 370 2.37 -32.71 -9.90
CA LYS A 370 1.55 -33.71 -9.20
C LYS A 370 1.74 -33.59 -7.69
N GLY A 371 0.62 -33.39 -6.97
CA GLY A 371 0.65 -33.19 -5.52
C GLY A 371 1.12 -31.81 -5.06
N GLY A 372 1.38 -30.89 -5.99
CA GLY A 372 1.77 -29.52 -5.70
C GLY A 372 0.75 -28.78 -4.84
N GLN A 373 1.23 -28.04 -3.86
CA GLN A 373 0.42 -27.19 -2.98
C GLN A 373 0.84 -25.74 -3.14
N PHE A 374 -0.13 -24.84 -3.00
CA PHE A 374 0.05 -23.39 -3.16
C PHE A 374 -0.58 -22.65 -1.99
N ARG A 375 0.03 -21.55 -1.59
CA ARG A 375 -0.51 -20.64 -0.57
C ARG A 375 -0.06 -19.21 -0.81
N ASN A 376 -0.80 -18.25 -0.23
CA ASN A 376 -0.45 -16.83 -0.18
C ASN A 376 -0.15 -16.26 -1.56
N TRP A 377 -1.12 -16.29 -2.48
CA TRP A 377 -0.96 -15.60 -3.76
C TRP A 377 -1.24 -14.10 -3.61
N LEU A 378 -0.24 -13.28 -3.97
CA LEU A 378 -0.25 -11.83 -3.85
C LEU A 378 0.09 -11.23 -5.21
N PHE A 379 -0.63 -10.17 -5.58
CA PHE A 379 -0.33 -9.37 -6.76
C PHE A 379 -0.32 -7.89 -6.39
N TYR A 380 0.79 -7.23 -6.67
CA TYR A 380 1.03 -5.82 -6.40
C TYR A 380 1.17 -5.06 -7.70
N ARG A 381 0.65 -3.84 -7.74
CA ARG A 381 0.82 -2.89 -8.86
C ARG A 381 2.08 -2.05 -8.70
N SER A 382 3.16 -2.67 -8.33
CA SER A 382 4.44 -1.98 -8.11
C SER A 382 5.60 -2.96 -8.27
N GLY A 383 6.73 -2.52 -8.78
CA GLY A 383 7.98 -3.22 -8.63
C GLY A 383 8.42 -3.24 -7.17
N MET A 384 9.10 -4.30 -6.74
CA MET A 384 9.60 -4.46 -5.38
C MET A 384 11.08 -4.72 -5.35
N ASN A 385 11.80 -3.97 -4.53
CA ASN A 385 13.24 -4.08 -4.34
C ASN A 385 13.64 -5.26 -3.43
N ALA A 386 14.94 -5.44 -3.23
CA ALA A 386 15.46 -6.55 -2.43
C ALA A 386 15.07 -6.49 -0.94
N ASP A 387 14.83 -5.29 -0.39
CA ASP A 387 14.40 -5.14 1.01
C ASP A 387 12.96 -5.64 1.18
N GLU A 388 12.10 -5.32 0.21
CA GLU A 388 10.72 -5.81 0.15
C GLU A 388 10.68 -7.32 -0.09
N ALA A 389 11.57 -7.86 -0.95
CA ALA A 389 11.71 -9.30 -1.16
C ALA A 389 12.08 -10.04 0.12
N ARG A 390 13.02 -9.50 0.91
CA ARG A 390 13.38 -10.08 2.20
C ARG A 390 12.24 -10.03 3.21
N ALA A 391 11.53 -8.90 3.28
CA ALA A 391 10.38 -8.75 4.17
C ALA A 391 9.26 -9.76 3.84
N LEU A 392 8.96 -9.97 2.56
CA LEU A 392 7.98 -10.96 2.10
C LEU A 392 8.41 -12.40 2.43
N ALA A 393 9.69 -12.72 2.25
CA ALA A 393 10.23 -14.06 2.58
C ALA A 393 10.25 -14.32 4.10
N ALA A 394 10.37 -13.28 4.91
CA ALA A 394 10.21 -13.33 6.36
C ALA A 394 8.72 -13.34 6.81
N ASP A 395 7.80 -13.67 5.89
CA ASP A 395 6.34 -13.76 6.08
C ASP A 395 5.65 -12.43 6.44
N SER A 396 6.29 -11.29 6.22
CA SER A 396 5.63 -9.99 6.31
C SER A 396 4.61 -9.82 5.19
N LEU A 397 3.42 -9.28 5.51
CA LEU A 397 2.46 -8.90 4.49
C LEU A 397 2.67 -7.42 4.13
N LEU A 398 3.26 -7.15 3.00
CA LEU A 398 3.32 -5.82 2.43
C LEU A 398 1.94 -5.44 1.88
N ARG A 399 1.51 -4.18 2.04
CA ARG A 399 0.14 -3.75 1.76
C ARG A 399 0.03 -2.70 0.66
N SER A 400 1.12 -1.98 0.40
CA SER A 400 1.13 -0.89 -0.58
C SER A 400 0.89 -1.42 -1.98
N SER A 401 -0.06 -0.82 -2.69
CA SER A 401 -0.43 -1.19 -4.06
C SER A 401 -0.87 -2.66 -4.24
N LEU A 402 -1.37 -3.30 -3.19
CA LEU A 402 -1.80 -4.70 -3.20
C LEU A 402 -3.21 -4.81 -3.83
N GLU A 403 -3.30 -5.41 -5.01
CA GLU A 403 -4.56 -5.64 -5.72
C GLU A 403 -5.16 -7.03 -5.46
N LEU A 404 -4.31 -8.05 -5.24
CA LEU A 404 -4.74 -9.39 -4.86
C LEU A 404 -4.00 -9.87 -3.62
N TYR A 405 -4.76 -10.36 -2.65
CA TYR A 405 -4.28 -11.25 -1.59
C TYR A 405 -5.23 -12.42 -1.42
N ALA A 406 -4.83 -13.58 -1.89
CA ALA A 406 -5.51 -14.84 -1.70
C ALA A 406 -4.67 -15.74 -0.79
N PRO A 407 -5.08 -16.00 0.47
CA PRO A 407 -4.38 -16.93 1.36
C PRO A 407 -4.31 -18.34 0.80
N LEU A 408 -5.27 -18.72 -0.04
CA LEU A 408 -5.48 -20.07 -0.58
C LEU A 408 -5.75 -21.08 0.55
N ASP A 409 -6.68 -20.72 1.44
CA ASP A 409 -7.12 -21.51 2.58
C ASP A 409 -8.46 -22.23 2.34
N GLY A 410 -8.96 -22.18 1.11
CA GLY A 410 -10.22 -22.79 0.69
C GLY A 410 -11.45 -21.90 0.88
N ARG A 411 -11.33 -20.72 1.51
CA ARG A 411 -12.44 -19.76 1.63
C ARG A 411 -12.87 -19.26 0.26
N ARG A 412 -14.18 -19.21 0.04
CA ARG A 412 -14.80 -18.70 -1.19
C ARG A 412 -15.45 -17.35 -0.93
N ALA A 413 -15.47 -16.48 -1.93
CA ALA A 413 -16.29 -15.27 -1.94
C ALA A 413 -17.73 -15.60 -2.42
N ASP A 414 -17.84 -16.49 -3.41
CA ASP A 414 -19.07 -17.09 -3.94
C ASP A 414 -18.76 -18.48 -4.56
N HIS A 415 -19.70 -19.04 -5.35
CA HIS A 415 -19.57 -20.37 -5.97
C HIS A 415 -18.32 -20.51 -6.83
N ASP A 416 -17.93 -19.47 -7.58
CA ASP A 416 -16.90 -19.51 -8.63
C ASP A 416 -15.67 -18.67 -8.31
N SER A 417 -15.71 -17.85 -7.25
CA SER A 417 -14.61 -16.98 -6.86
C SER A 417 -14.03 -17.32 -5.48
N LEU A 418 -12.75 -17.03 -5.31
CA LEU A 418 -12.04 -17.12 -4.04
C LEU A 418 -11.93 -15.72 -3.41
N ALA A 419 -11.88 -15.69 -2.07
CA ALA A 419 -11.78 -14.45 -1.33
C ALA A 419 -10.47 -13.71 -1.68
N ASN A 420 -10.62 -12.48 -2.18
CA ASN A 420 -9.55 -11.50 -2.29
C ASN A 420 -9.57 -10.60 -1.05
N LEU A 421 -8.54 -10.70 -0.20
CA LEU A 421 -8.43 -9.95 1.05
C LEU A 421 -7.70 -8.60 0.89
N ALA A 422 -7.24 -8.25 -0.31
CA ALA A 422 -6.68 -6.93 -0.59
C ALA A 422 -7.77 -5.85 -0.58
N GLN A 423 -7.39 -4.60 -0.41
CA GLN A 423 -8.27 -3.44 -0.57
C GLN A 423 -8.51 -3.15 -2.07
N SER A 424 -9.19 -4.08 -2.70
CA SER A 424 -9.59 -4.09 -4.11
C SER A 424 -10.96 -4.77 -4.21
N THR A 425 -11.79 -4.40 -5.18
CA THR A 425 -13.03 -5.12 -5.52
C THR A 425 -12.80 -6.20 -6.57
N ASN A 426 -11.56 -6.34 -7.05
CA ASN A 426 -11.20 -7.37 -8.01
C ASN A 426 -11.37 -8.79 -7.43
N VAL A 427 -11.70 -9.73 -8.28
CA VAL A 427 -12.01 -11.11 -7.90
C VAL A 427 -10.96 -12.09 -8.43
N LEU A 428 -10.80 -13.21 -7.73
CA LEU A 428 -10.01 -14.34 -8.15
C LEU A 428 -10.98 -15.48 -8.53
N THR A 429 -10.95 -15.91 -9.80
CA THR A 429 -11.87 -16.93 -10.31
C THR A 429 -11.18 -18.27 -10.47
N ARG A 430 -11.98 -19.35 -10.60
CA ARG A 430 -11.48 -20.66 -11.03
C ARG A 430 -11.47 -20.71 -12.55
N ALA A 431 -10.37 -21.18 -13.14
CA ALA A 431 -10.34 -21.41 -14.58
C ALA A 431 -11.36 -22.50 -14.96
N GLY A 432 -12.25 -22.18 -15.92
CA GLY A 432 -13.33 -23.06 -16.34
C GLY A 432 -14.69 -22.83 -15.66
N ALA A 433 -14.78 -21.92 -14.70
CA ALA A 433 -16.05 -21.37 -14.26
C ALA A 433 -16.57 -20.41 -15.35
N ARG A 434 -17.66 -20.76 -16.00
CA ARG A 434 -18.44 -19.92 -16.92
C ARG A 434 -19.84 -19.74 -16.36
#